data_b17df8c2bd4d676c1d3f064b86186410
#
_entry.id   b17df8c2bd4d676c1d3f064b86186410
#
_cell.length_a   1.000
_cell.length_b   1.000
_cell.length_c   1.000
_cell.angle_alpha   90.00
_cell.angle_beta   90.00
_cell.angle_gamma   90.00
#
_symmetry.space_group_name_H-M   'P 1'
#
loop_
_entity.id
_entity.type
_entity.pdbx_description
1 polymer ?
#
loop_
_entity_poly.entity_id
_entity_poly.type
_entity_poly.pdbx_seq_one_letter_code
_entity_poly.pdbx_strand_id
1 'polypeptide(L)'
;YDRLFTAYNHNVAQILLTGVDVEHEGRRLNFQNTLTRLLELGALPIINENDTVATDEITSIGDNDTLAAIVTCCIHADLLVLLSDIDGLYTANPHTHPDAKLIPGGRAHHP
;
A
#
# COMPACT_ATOMS: atom_id res chain seq x y z
N TYR A 1 -16.06 0.79 4.79
CA TYR A 1 -15.57 1.88 3.91
C TYR A 1 -16.68 2.41 2.99
N ASP A 2 -17.47 1.55 2.38
CA ASP A 2 -18.57 1.97 1.50
C ASP A 2 -19.51 2.95 2.15
N ARG A 3 -19.87 2.65 3.40
CA ARG A 3 -20.83 3.46 4.15
C ARG A 3 -20.32 4.88 4.41
N LEU A 4 -19.02 5.02 4.74
CA LEU A 4 -18.42 6.31 5.01
C LEU A 4 -18.22 7.11 3.74
N PHE A 5 -17.62 6.52 2.72
CA PHE A 5 -17.27 7.22 1.50
C PHE A 5 -18.45 7.49 0.59
N THR A 6 -19.46 6.61 0.60
CA THR A 6 -20.71 6.86 -0.12
C THR A 6 -21.43 8.10 0.42
N ALA A 7 -21.37 8.33 1.73
CA ALA A 7 -21.95 9.54 2.33
C ALA A 7 -21.29 10.83 1.83
N TYR A 8 -20.06 10.75 1.31
CA TYR A 8 -19.33 11.87 0.71
C TYR A 8 -19.31 11.81 -0.81
N ASN A 9 -20.22 11.06 -1.43
CA ASN A 9 -20.35 10.91 -2.88
C ASN A 9 -19.13 10.27 -3.55
N HIS A 10 -18.42 9.39 -2.85
CA HIS A 10 -17.32 8.63 -3.40
C HIS A 10 -17.72 7.17 -3.62
N ASN A 11 -17.36 6.63 -4.78
CA ASN A 11 -17.44 5.20 -5.03
C ASN A 11 -16.17 4.53 -4.55
N VAL A 12 -16.30 3.41 -3.88
CA VAL A 12 -15.18 2.66 -3.30
C VAL A 12 -15.02 1.34 -4.03
N ALA A 13 -13.79 0.97 -4.36
CA ALA A 13 -13.45 -0.32 -4.94
C ALA A 13 -12.43 -1.02 -4.05
N GLN A 14 -12.77 -2.21 -3.57
CA GLN A 14 -11.84 -3.01 -2.78
C GLN A 14 -10.99 -3.88 -3.69
N ILE A 15 -9.68 -3.86 -3.46
CA ILE A 15 -8.71 -4.66 -4.21
C ILE A 15 -7.87 -5.49 -3.24
N LEU A 16 -7.81 -6.79 -3.48
CA LEU A 16 -7.00 -7.71 -2.69
C LEU A 16 -5.87 -8.24 -3.57
N LEU A 17 -4.63 -8.07 -3.12
CA LEU A 17 -3.43 -8.46 -3.85
C LEU A 17 -2.69 -9.60 -3.17
N THR A 18 -2.07 -10.45 -3.97
CA THR A 18 -1.11 -11.46 -3.50
C THR A 18 0.31 -11.06 -3.91
N GLY A 19 1.32 -11.70 -3.31
CA GLY A 19 2.70 -11.50 -3.73
C GLY A 19 2.94 -11.87 -5.20
N VAL A 20 2.20 -12.86 -5.71
CA VAL A 20 2.26 -13.26 -7.13
C VAL A 20 1.80 -12.13 -8.04
N ASP A 21 0.75 -11.39 -7.65
CA ASP A 21 0.25 -10.25 -8.43
C ASP A 21 1.29 -9.14 -8.56
N VAL A 22 2.17 -9.02 -7.59
CA VAL A 22 3.23 -8.00 -7.58
C VAL A 22 4.48 -8.49 -8.30
N GLU A 23 4.88 -9.74 -8.10
CA GLU A 23 6.12 -10.30 -8.64
C GLU A 23 6.00 -10.68 -10.12
N HIS A 24 4.84 -11.16 -10.55
CA HIS A 24 4.61 -11.58 -11.92
C HIS A 24 4.33 -10.36 -12.80
N GLU A 25 5.18 -10.10 -13.79
CA GLU A 25 5.11 -8.89 -14.63
C GLU A 25 3.74 -8.68 -15.28
N GLY A 26 3.18 -9.72 -15.90
CA GLY A 26 1.86 -9.64 -16.54
C GLY A 26 0.74 -9.32 -15.54
N ARG A 27 0.78 -9.92 -14.36
CA ARG A 27 -0.21 -9.66 -13.31
C ARG A 27 -0.05 -8.28 -12.71
N ARG A 28 1.18 -7.83 -12.52
CA ARG A 28 1.46 -6.47 -12.03
C ARG A 28 0.94 -5.42 -13.03
N LEU A 29 1.11 -5.65 -14.31
CA LEU A 29 0.58 -4.77 -15.36
C LEU A 29 -0.95 -4.74 -15.32
N ASN A 30 -1.60 -5.88 -15.16
CA ASN A 30 -3.06 -5.95 -15.04
C ASN A 30 -3.55 -5.17 -13.83
N PHE A 31 -2.89 -5.30 -12.70
CA PHE A 31 -3.19 -4.56 -11.49
C PHE A 31 -3.04 -3.05 -11.71
N GLN A 32 -1.93 -2.64 -12.31
CA GLN A 32 -1.66 -1.24 -12.62
C GLN A 32 -2.74 -0.65 -13.53
N ASN A 33 -3.11 -1.37 -14.59
CA ASN A 33 -4.16 -0.94 -15.50
C ASN A 33 -5.52 -0.84 -14.81
N THR A 34 -5.84 -1.79 -13.93
CA THR A 34 -7.08 -1.78 -13.15
C THR A 34 -7.14 -0.56 -12.24
N LEU A 35 -6.07 -0.27 -11.51
CA LEU A 35 -5.98 0.90 -10.64
C LEU A 35 -6.15 2.19 -11.43
N THR A 36 -5.43 2.32 -12.53
CA THR A 36 -5.50 3.52 -13.38
C THR A 36 -6.93 3.73 -13.85
N ARG A 37 -7.60 2.66 -14.30
CA ARG A 37 -8.98 2.75 -14.78
C ARG A 37 -9.96 3.14 -13.66
N LEU A 38 -9.79 2.59 -12.47
CA LEU A 38 -10.64 2.93 -11.32
C LEU A 38 -10.49 4.41 -10.96
N LEU A 39 -9.27 4.91 -10.96
CA LEU A 39 -9.00 6.32 -10.67
C LEU A 39 -9.61 7.23 -11.74
N GLU A 40 -9.52 6.87 -13.01
CA GLU A 40 -10.15 7.60 -14.10
C GLU A 40 -11.67 7.66 -13.96
N LEU A 41 -12.28 6.60 -13.42
CA LEU A 41 -13.72 6.52 -13.18
C LEU A 41 -14.15 7.26 -11.90
N GLY A 42 -13.21 7.85 -11.17
CA GLY A 42 -13.49 8.55 -9.92
C GLY A 42 -13.73 7.63 -8.73
N ALA A 43 -13.33 6.36 -8.81
CA ALA A 43 -13.41 5.45 -7.69
C ALA A 43 -12.24 5.65 -6.72
N LEU A 44 -12.49 5.36 -5.43
CA LEU A 44 -11.45 5.32 -4.41
C LEU A 44 -11.04 3.87 -4.18
N PRO A 45 -9.84 3.45 -4.62
CA PRO A 45 -9.38 2.09 -4.37
C PRO A 45 -8.96 1.92 -2.91
N ILE A 46 -9.45 0.85 -2.28
CA ILE A 46 -8.99 0.41 -0.96
C ILE A 46 -8.25 -0.91 -1.18
N ILE A 47 -6.97 -0.93 -0.91
CA ILE A 47 -6.09 -2.03 -1.28
C ILE A 47 -5.56 -2.72 -0.04
N ASN A 48 -5.59 -4.05 -0.04
CA ASN A 48 -5.00 -4.86 1.04
C ASN A 48 -4.43 -6.15 0.45
N GLU A 49 -3.63 -6.87 1.24
CA GLU A 49 -3.14 -8.18 0.85
C GLU A 49 -4.24 -9.23 1.01
N ASN A 50 -4.31 -10.17 0.08
CA ASN A 50 -5.26 -11.28 0.17
C ASN A 50 -4.66 -12.44 0.98
N ASP A 51 -4.86 -12.42 2.28
CA ASP A 51 -4.33 -13.41 3.21
C ASP A 51 -5.05 -14.76 3.12
N THR A 52 -6.24 -14.79 2.51
CA THR A 52 -7.04 -16.02 2.43
C THR A 52 -6.55 -17.00 1.38
N VAL A 53 -5.64 -16.59 0.51
CA VAL A 53 -5.09 -17.42 -0.58
C VAL A 53 -3.64 -17.80 -0.29
N ALA A 54 -3.19 -17.64 0.97
CA ALA A 54 -1.81 -17.94 1.34
C ALA A 54 -1.54 -19.43 1.23
N THR A 55 -0.64 -19.81 0.32
CA THR A 55 -0.03 -21.13 0.22
C THR A 55 1.48 -20.97 0.31
N ASP A 56 2.19 -22.06 0.56
CA ASP A 56 3.66 -22.04 0.63
C ASP A 56 4.31 -21.57 -0.68
N GLU A 57 3.58 -21.61 -1.78
CA GLU A 57 4.04 -21.18 -3.10
C GLU A 57 3.83 -19.67 -3.34
N ILE A 58 3.03 -19.01 -2.51
CA ILE A 58 2.72 -17.59 -2.66
C ILE A 58 3.55 -16.79 -1.67
N THR A 59 4.39 -15.91 -2.19
CA THR A 59 5.19 -15.00 -1.38
C THR A 59 4.31 -13.94 -0.75
N SER A 60 4.48 -13.72 0.56
CA SER A 60 3.81 -12.64 1.26
C SER A 60 4.36 -11.28 0.82
N ILE A 61 3.51 -10.29 0.67
CA ILE A 61 3.92 -8.91 0.40
C ILE A 61 4.62 -8.32 1.63
N GLY A 62 4.21 -8.72 2.82
CA GLY A 62 4.73 -8.18 4.06
C GLY A 62 3.73 -7.29 4.77
N ASP A 63 4.20 -6.17 5.32
CA ASP A 63 3.34 -5.23 6.01
C ASP A 63 2.63 -4.25 5.04
N ASN A 64 1.69 -3.48 5.58
CA ASN A 64 0.95 -2.52 4.79
C ASN A 64 1.81 -1.35 4.29
N ASP A 65 2.89 -1.01 4.97
CA ASP A 65 3.81 0.03 4.51
C ASP A 65 4.55 -0.42 3.25
N THR A 66 4.96 -1.68 3.20
CA THR A 66 5.55 -2.27 1.98
C THR A 66 4.55 -2.29 0.85
N LEU A 67 3.32 -2.72 1.11
CA LEU A 67 2.24 -2.71 0.12
C LEU A 67 1.99 -1.29 -0.41
N ALA A 68 1.93 -0.30 0.47
CA ALA A 68 1.75 1.11 0.09
C ALA A 68 2.87 1.61 -0.81
N ALA A 69 4.12 1.25 -0.52
CA ALA A 69 5.27 1.61 -1.35
C ALA A 69 5.17 0.99 -2.75
N ILE A 70 4.79 -0.28 -2.84
CA ILE A 70 4.61 -0.99 -4.11
C ILE A 70 3.53 -0.31 -4.96
N VAL A 71 2.38 -0.02 -4.36
CA VAL A 71 1.26 0.64 -5.05
C VAL A 71 1.67 2.03 -5.53
N THR A 72 2.38 2.79 -4.70
CA THR A 72 2.88 4.12 -5.03
C THR A 72 3.74 4.09 -6.29
N CYS A 73 4.64 3.11 -6.39
CA CYS A 73 5.47 2.92 -7.59
C CYS A 73 4.63 2.51 -8.81
N CYS A 74 3.65 1.63 -8.62
CA CYS A 74 2.83 1.12 -9.72
C CYS A 74 1.99 2.22 -10.39
N ILE A 75 1.49 3.17 -9.63
CA ILE A 75 0.62 4.23 -10.17
C ILE A 75 1.37 5.55 -10.39
N HIS A 76 2.68 5.58 -10.14
CA HIS A 76 3.49 6.80 -10.23
C HIS A 76 2.90 7.95 -9.40
N ALA A 77 2.55 7.65 -8.16
CA ALA A 77 1.95 8.64 -7.26
C ALA A 77 2.95 9.78 -6.95
N ASP A 78 2.42 10.97 -6.80
CA ASP A 78 3.23 12.15 -6.48
C ASP A 78 3.59 12.20 -5.00
N LEU A 79 2.81 11.56 -4.14
CA LEU A 79 3.00 11.61 -2.69
C LEU A 79 2.55 10.29 -2.07
N LEU A 80 3.35 9.80 -1.14
CA LEU A 80 2.99 8.69 -0.26
C LEU A 80 2.96 9.18 1.18
N VAL A 81 1.84 8.94 1.86
CA VAL A 81 1.69 9.26 3.29
C VAL A 81 1.59 7.95 4.07
N LEU A 82 2.53 7.72 4.98
CA LEU A 82 2.54 6.57 5.86
C LEU A 82 2.05 6.99 7.25
N LEU A 83 0.91 6.42 7.66
CA LEU A 83 0.36 6.62 9.01
C LEU A 83 1.01 5.58 9.92
N SER A 84 1.96 6.03 10.72
CA SER A 84 2.82 5.17 11.52
C SER A 84 2.91 5.66 12.96
N ASP A 85 3.36 4.77 13.85
CA ASP A 85 3.62 5.09 15.25
C ASP A 85 5.07 5.52 15.51
N ILE A 86 5.86 5.75 14.44
CA ILE A 86 7.23 6.26 14.53
C ILE A 86 7.35 7.63 13.86
N ASP A 87 8.40 8.37 14.25
CA ASP A 87 8.56 9.79 13.86
C ASP A 87 9.00 9.99 12.42
N GLY A 88 9.45 8.95 11.76
CA GLY A 88 9.96 9.04 10.39
C GLY A 88 10.67 7.78 9.97
N LEU A 89 11.58 7.90 8.99
CA LEU A 89 12.32 6.78 8.47
C LEU A 89 13.56 6.50 9.35
N TYR A 90 13.67 5.27 9.82
CA TYR A 90 14.78 4.81 10.66
C TYR A 90 15.67 3.82 9.91
N THR A 91 16.90 3.63 10.38
CA THR A 91 17.84 2.65 9.82
C THR A 91 17.39 1.21 10.06
N ALA A 92 16.58 0.99 11.10
CA ALA A 92 15.97 -0.29 11.45
C ALA A 92 14.71 0.00 12.25
N ASN A 93 13.94 -1.03 12.61
CA ASN A 93 12.74 -0.85 13.43
C ASN A 93 13.13 -0.37 14.83
N PRO A 94 12.77 0.87 15.24
CA PRO A 94 13.15 1.40 16.54
C PRO A 94 12.52 0.66 17.72
N HIS A 95 11.42 -0.08 17.52
CA HIS A 95 10.79 -0.87 18.58
C HIS A 95 11.56 -2.15 18.91
N THR A 96 12.30 -2.70 17.95
CA THR A 96 13.05 -3.96 18.11
C THR A 96 14.57 -3.77 18.09
N HIS A 97 15.03 -2.63 17.59
CA HIS A 97 16.46 -2.29 17.45
C HIS A 97 16.75 -0.99 18.19
N PRO A 98 17.23 -1.05 19.45
CA PRO A 98 17.48 0.18 20.24
C PRO A 98 18.50 1.13 19.62
N ASP A 99 19.37 0.63 18.73
CA ASP A 99 20.38 1.42 18.03
C ASP A 99 19.89 2.03 16.72
N ALA A 100 18.61 1.82 16.37
CA ALA A 100 18.02 2.41 15.17
C ALA A 100 18.06 3.93 15.25
N LYS A 101 18.47 4.57 14.14
CA LYS A 101 18.61 6.02 14.06
C LYS A 101 17.66 6.59 13.01
N LEU A 102 17.06 7.73 13.34
CA LEU A 102 16.24 8.46 12.38
C LEU A 102 17.10 8.92 11.20
N ILE A 103 16.62 8.68 9.97
CA ILE A 103 17.32 9.10 8.77
C ILE A 103 17.03 10.58 8.53
N PRO A 104 18.07 11.45 8.44
CA PRO A 104 17.87 12.86 8.19
C PRO A 104 17.18 13.13 6.85
N GLY A 105 16.25 14.08 6.82
CA GLY A 105 15.48 14.41 5.62
C GLY A 105 14.24 13.56 5.42
N GLY A 106 14.05 12.49 6.19
CA GLY A 106 12.80 11.75 6.24
C GLY A 106 11.69 12.60 6.84
N ARG A 107 10.48 12.47 6.32
CA ARG A 107 9.31 13.18 6.85
C ARG A 107 8.23 12.19 7.24
N ALA A 108 7.66 12.38 8.43
CA ALA A 108 6.49 11.63 8.87
C ALA A 108 5.34 12.60 9.13
N HIS A 109 4.13 12.18 8.77
CA HIS A 109 2.90 12.92 9.04
C HIS A 109 2.04 12.05 9.96
N HIS A 110 1.80 12.54 11.17
CA HIS A 110 0.94 11.86 12.14
C HIS A 110 -0.47 12.42 12.04
N PRO A 111 -1.50 11.56 12.17
CA PRO A 111 -2.90 12.00 12.13
C PRO A 111 -3.28 12.88 13.30
#